data_fa2b6af4f234ff2f25ed49056e6ee3cd
#
_entry.id   fa2b6af4f234ff2f25ed49056e6ee3cd
#
_cell.length_a   1.000
_cell.length_b   1.000
_cell.length_c   1.000
_cell.angle_alpha   90.00
_cell.angle_beta   90.00
_cell.angle_gamma   90.00
#
_symmetry.space_group_name_H-M   'P 1'
#
loop_
_entity.id
_entity.type
_entity.pdbx_description
1 polymer ?
#
loop_
_entity_poly.entity_id
_entity_poly.type
_entity_poly.pdbx_seq_one_letter_code
_entity_poly.pdbx_strand_id
1 'polypeptide(L)'
;MNGKIIVNGAEITVTTIDDKDYISLTDMLKAKDGDFFISDWLRNRNTVEFLGIWEQIHNPDFNYGEFATIRSQAGLNSYKISVKEWVEKTNAIGLRAKAGRYGGTYAYKDIAFEFGMWISPEFKIYLIKEFERLKSEELKQLGWDIKRNLAKINYRIHTDAIKENLIPPELSARQISLVYALSLIHISEPTRPY
;
A
#
# COMPACT_ATOMS: atom_id res chain seq x y z
N MET A 1 0.32 21.51 -5.07
CA MET A 1 0.10 21.29 -6.54
C MET A 1 -1.26 20.60 -6.71
N ASN A 2 -2.08 20.99 -7.67
CA ASN A 2 -3.35 20.28 -7.90
C ASN A 2 -3.15 19.37 -9.11
N GLY A 3 -3.35 18.07 -8.91
CA GLY A 3 -3.35 17.06 -9.95
C GLY A 3 -4.75 16.50 -10.18
N LYS A 4 -4.95 15.76 -11.27
CA LYS A 4 -6.17 15.00 -11.54
C LYS A 4 -5.78 13.56 -11.83
N ILE A 5 -6.53 12.62 -11.29
CA ILE A 5 -6.45 11.19 -11.62
C ILE A 5 -7.76 10.78 -12.29
N ILE A 6 -7.68 9.82 -13.20
CA ILE A 6 -8.85 9.27 -13.87
C ILE A 6 -9.12 7.88 -13.29
N VAL A 7 -10.28 7.69 -12.69
CA VAL A 7 -10.73 6.40 -12.16
C VAL A 7 -12.05 6.05 -12.80
N ASN A 8 -12.10 4.94 -13.55
CA ASN A 8 -13.29 4.49 -14.30
C ASN A 8 -13.93 5.58 -15.17
N GLY A 9 -13.11 6.43 -15.82
CA GLY A 9 -13.59 7.52 -16.69
C GLY A 9 -13.99 8.80 -15.94
N ALA A 10 -13.97 8.82 -14.62
CA ALA A 10 -14.23 10.01 -13.82
C ALA A 10 -12.94 10.73 -13.40
N GLU A 11 -12.93 12.05 -13.51
CA GLU A 11 -11.83 12.90 -13.05
C GLU A 11 -11.98 13.15 -11.54
N ILE A 12 -10.96 12.78 -10.77
CA ILE A 12 -10.88 12.99 -9.33
C ILE A 12 -9.71 13.92 -9.05
N THR A 13 -9.99 15.02 -8.36
CA THR A 13 -8.98 16.00 -7.98
C THR A 13 -8.12 15.50 -6.82
N VAL A 14 -6.81 15.63 -6.97
CA VAL A 14 -5.81 15.40 -5.92
C VAL A 14 -5.13 16.72 -5.63
N THR A 15 -5.06 17.09 -4.38
CA THR A 15 -4.43 18.33 -3.90
C THR A 15 -3.33 17.98 -2.90
N THR A 16 -2.12 18.50 -3.09
CA THR A 16 -1.03 18.35 -2.14
C THR A 16 -1.04 19.53 -1.17
N ILE A 17 -1.13 19.25 0.12
CA ILE A 17 -1.10 20.21 1.25
C ILE A 17 -0.06 19.70 2.24
N ASP A 18 0.94 20.51 2.56
CA ASP A 18 2.02 20.15 3.50
C ASP A 18 2.69 18.80 3.15
N ASP A 19 3.04 18.64 1.85
CA ASP A 19 3.62 17.43 1.25
C ASP A 19 2.77 16.14 1.42
N LYS A 20 1.49 16.31 1.73
CA LYS A 20 0.53 15.21 1.85
C LYS A 20 -0.55 15.30 0.77
N ASP A 21 -0.87 14.17 0.16
CA ASP A 21 -1.89 14.09 -0.88
C ASP A 21 -3.29 13.89 -0.29
N TYR A 22 -4.18 14.81 -0.68
CA TYR A 22 -5.59 14.78 -0.35
C TYR A 22 -6.42 14.56 -1.61
N ILE A 23 -7.33 13.61 -1.56
CA ILE A 23 -8.18 13.20 -2.67
C ILE A 23 -9.59 13.77 -2.45
N SER A 24 -10.21 14.28 -3.50
CA SER A 24 -11.55 14.85 -3.46
C SER A 24 -12.62 13.76 -3.28
N LEU A 25 -13.20 13.65 -2.09
CA LEU A 25 -14.35 12.78 -1.84
C LEU A 25 -15.59 13.24 -2.61
N THR A 26 -15.71 14.56 -2.82
CA THR A 26 -16.80 15.14 -3.60
C THR A 26 -16.80 14.68 -5.06
N ASP A 27 -15.60 14.59 -5.67
CA ASP A 27 -15.49 14.10 -7.05
C ASP A 27 -15.73 12.58 -7.12
N MET A 28 -15.31 11.84 -6.10
CA MET A 28 -15.61 10.40 -5.99
C MET A 28 -17.12 10.13 -5.93
N LEU A 29 -17.88 10.96 -5.20
CA LEU A 29 -19.33 10.86 -5.17
C LEU A 29 -19.98 11.15 -6.51
N LYS A 30 -19.51 12.19 -7.23
CA LYS A 30 -20.01 12.54 -8.57
C LYS A 30 -19.76 11.43 -9.60
N ALA A 31 -18.70 10.66 -9.37
CA ALA A 31 -18.30 9.54 -10.23
C ALA A 31 -19.17 8.27 -10.01
N LYS A 32 -19.89 8.22 -8.90
CA LYS A 32 -20.74 7.08 -8.53
C LYS A 32 -22.20 7.44 -8.70
N ASP A 33 -22.94 6.63 -9.44
CA ASP A 33 -24.39 6.74 -9.52
C ASP A 33 -25.03 6.34 -8.18
N GLY A 34 -25.86 7.21 -7.62
CA GLY A 34 -26.58 6.97 -6.39
C GLY A 34 -26.58 8.17 -5.43
N ASP A 35 -27.53 8.18 -4.51
CA ASP A 35 -27.71 9.23 -3.50
C ASP A 35 -26.83 8.96 -2.27
N PHE A 36 -25.51 9.06 -2.43
CA PHE A 36 -24.55 8.92 -1.34
C PHE A 36 -24.14 10.30 -0.82
N PHE A 37 -24.08 10.43 0.49
CA PHE A 37 -23.64 11.66 1.14
C PHE A 37 -22.47 11.40 2.11
N ILE A 38 -21.51 12.30 2.14
CA ILE A 38 -20.37 12.22 3.08
C ILE A 38 -20.88 12.24 4.54
N SER A 39 -22.00 12.92 4.80
CA SER A 39 -22.64 12.92 6.12
C SER A 39 -23.16 11.55 6.55
N ASP A 40 -23.62 10.71 5.61
CA ASP A 40 -24.09 9.36 5.91
C ASP A 40 -22.90 8.42 6.22
N TRP A 41 -21.79 8.60 5.53
CA TRP A 41 -20.55 7.91 5.85
C TRP A 41 -20.03 8.29 7.25
N LEU A 42 -20.01 9.58 7.59
CA LEU A 42 -19.62 10.08 8.92
C LEU A 42 -20.60 9.69 10.04
N ARG A 43 -21.84 9.33 9.69
CA ARG A 43 -22.83 8.83 10.64
C ARG A 43 -22.55 7.40 11.10
N ASN A 44 -21.81 6.65 10.29
CA ASN A 44 -21.47 5.26 10.59
C ASN A 44 -20.44 5.20 11.72
N ARG A 45 -20.73 4.40 12.75
CA ARG A 45 -19.84 4.24 13.90
C ARG A 45 -18.47 3.70 13.51
N ASN A 46 -18.41 2.72 12.60
CA ASN A 46 -17.13 2.16 12.15
C ASN A 46 -16.27 3.21 11.45
N THR A 47 -16.88 4.10 10.67
CA THR A 47 -16.19 5.23 10.03
C THR A 47 -15.60 6.18 11.07
N VAL A 48 -16.37 6.57 12.08
CA VAL A 48 -15.89 7.44 13.14
C VAL A 48 -14.75 6.81 13.92
N GLU A 49 -14.85 5.51 14.23
CA GLU A 49 -13.78 4.77 14.90
C GLU A 49 -12.51 4.69 14.03
N PHE A 50 -12.65 4.38 12.74
CA PHE A 50 -11.53 4.39 11.81
C PHE A 50 -10.83 5.74 11.73
N LEU A 51 -11.60 6.82 11.55
CA LEU A 51 -11.07 8.18 11.51
C LEU A 51 -10.33 8.54 12.80
N GLY A 52 -10.89 8.18 13.96
CA GLY A 52 -10.26 8.43 15.25
C GLY A 52 -8.95 7.68 15.42
N ILE A 53 -8.87 6.43 15.01
CA ILE A 53 -7.63 5.62 15.04
C ILE A 53 -6.59 6.22 14.09
N TRP A 54 -7.02 6.61 12.89
CA TRP A 54 -6.13 7.23 11.91
C TRP A 54 -5.54 8.55 12.44
N GLU A 55 -6.38 9.40 13.01
CA GLU A 55 -5.93 10.67 13.61
C GLU A 55 -4.97 10.45 14.78
N GLN A 56 -5.22 9.47 15.65
CA GLN A 56 -4.30 9.15 16.76
C GLN A 56 -2.90 8.76 16.29
N ILE A 57 -2.80 8.09 15.15
CA ILE A 57 -1.52 7.65 14.59
C ILE A 57 -0.77 8.83 13.93
N HIS A 58 -1.49 9.78 13.31
CA HIS A 58 -0.91 10.77 12.41
C HIS A 58 -0.98 12.21 12.92
N ASN A 59 -1.73 12.47 14.00
CA ASN A 59 -2.04 13.80 14.50
C ASN A 59 -1.82 13.92 16.02
N PRO A 60 -0.68 14.44 16.45
CA PRO A 60 -0.40 14.61 17.89
C PRO A 60 -1.35 15.62 18.59
N ASP A 61 -1.96 16.55 17.82
CA ASP A 61 -2.85 17.58 18.36
C ASP A 61 -4.33 17.17 18.30
N PHE A 62 -4.61 15.89 18.09
CA PHE A 62 -5.97 15.37 18.00
C PHE A 62 -6.72 15.47 19.33
N ASN A 63 -7.90 16.09 19.33
CA ASN A 63 -8.73 16.22 20.52
C ASN A 63 -9.50 14.95 20.83
N TYR A 64 -8.89 14.09 21.62
CA TYR A 64 -9.44 12.80 21.99
C TYR A 64 -10.73 12.88 22.83
N GLY A 65 -10.88 13.91 23.65
CA GLY A 65 -12.07 14.10 24.47
C GLY A 65 -13.33 14.36 23.63
N GLU A 66 -13.23 15.27 22.67
CA GLU A 66 -14.31 15.53 21.73
C GLU A 66 -14.59 14.32 20.84
N PHE A 67 -13.54 13.63 20.38
CA PHE A 67 -13.70 12.38 19.63
C PHE A 67 -14.48 11.32 20.43
N ALA A 68 -14.19 11.13 21.72
CA ALA A 68 -14.90 10.15 22.55
C ALA A 68 -16.40 10.47 22.64
N THR A 69 -16.74 11.77 22.75
CA THR A 69 -18.12 12.25 22.75
C THR A 69 -18.80 11.96 21.42
N ILE A 70 -18.17 12.28 20.29
CA ILE A 70 -18.66 12.02 18.93
C ILE A 70 -18.87 10.51 18.72
N ARG A 71 -17.88 9.69 19.10
CA ARG A 71 -17.95 8.24 19.00
C ARG A 71 -19.12 7.63 19.76
N SER A 72 -19.43 8.15 20.93
CA SER A 72 -20.56 7.66 21.76
C SER A 72 -21.92 7.88 21.08
N GLN A 73 -22.03 8.91 20.25
CA GLN A 73 -23.25 9.29 19.53
C GLN A 73 -23.34 8.66 18.13
N ALA A 74 -22.20 8.28 17.56
CA ALA A 74 -22.11 7.71 16.21
C ALA A 74 -22.94 6.42 16.11
N GLY A 75 -23.74 6.30 15.04
CA GLY A 75 -24.66 5.20 14.79
C GLY A 75 -26.07 5.41 15.33
N LEU A 76 -26.31 6.43 16.16
CA LEU A 76 -27.66 6.79 16.58
C LEU A 76 -28.45 7.44 15.43
N ASN A 77 -29.76 7.22 15.39
CA ASN A 77 -30.63 7.77 14.32
C ASN A 77 -30.63 9.31 14.28
N SER A 78 -30.49 9.95 15.42
CA SER A 78 -30.45 11.42 15.55
C SER A 78 -29.06 12.01 15.29
N TYR A 79 -28.02 11.18 15.21
CA TYR A 79 -26.67 11.65 15.06
C TYR A 79 -26.37 12.11 13.64
N LYS A 80 -25.89 13.31 13.50
CA LYS A 80 -25.37 13.89 12.26
C LYS A 80 -24.18 14.78 12.60
N ILE A 81 -23.11 14.68 11.83
CA ILE A 81 -21.96 15.58 11.93
C ILE A 81 -21.50 15.96 10.51
N SER A 82 -21.14 17.20 10.32
CA SER A 82 -20.50 17.65 9.09
C SER A 82 -18.98 17.49 9.17
N VAL A 83 -18.32 17.40 8.00
CA VAL A 83 -16.84 17.38 7.96
C VAL A 83 -16.23 18.60 8.62
N LYS A 84 -16.83 19.77 8.43
CA LYS A 84 -16.37 21.02 9.08
C LYS A 84 -16.43 20.89 10.59
N GLU A 85 -17.55 20.45 11.13
CA GLU A 85 -17.75 20.26 12.57
C GLU A 85 -16.81 19.19 13.15
N TRP A 86 -16.60 18.08 12.44
CA TRP A 86 -15.59 17.07 12.80
C TRP A 86 -14.21 17.69 12.95
N VAL A 87 -13.74 18.42 11.93
CA VAL A 87 -12.42 19.05 11.93
C VAL A 87 -12.28 20.09 13.05
N GLU A 88 -13.29 20.96 13.25
CA GLU A 88 -13.26 22.01 14.25
C GLU A 88 -13.26 21.46 15.68
N LYS A 89 -14.06 20.44 15.98
CA LYS A 89 -14.14 19.86 17.32
C LYS A 89 -12.94 18.99 17.68
N THR A 90 -12.49 18.17 16.73
CA THR A 90 -11.45 17.17 17.01
C THR A 90 -10.05 17.61 16.62
N ASN A 91 -9.88 18.78 16.02
CA ASN A 91 -8.61 19.22 15.46
C ASN A 91 -8.05 18.27 14.39
N ALA A 92 -8.95 17.56 13.68
CA ALA A 92 -8.60 16.54 12.70
C ALA A 92 -7.83 17.13 11.51
N ILE A 93 -6.86 16.36 11.03
CA ILE A 93 -6.06 16.71 9.83
C ILE A 93 -6.38 15.82 8.63
N GLY A 94 -6.94 14.63 8.84
CA GLY A 94 -7.21 13.64 7.80
C GLY A 94 -8.31 14.04 6.84
N LEU A 95 -9.23 14.92 7.27
CA LEU A 95 -10.29 15.47 6.44
C LEU A 95 -10.15 16.99 6.32
N ARG A 96 -10.49 17.54 5.16
CA ARG A 96 -10.49 18.98 4.89
C ARG A 96 -11.78 19.39 4.18
N ALA A 97 -12.48 20.36 4.70
CA ALA A 97 -13.64 20.98 4.05
C ALA A 97 -13.24 22.34 3.48
N LYS A 98 -13.46 22.54 2.18
CA LYS A 98 -13.23 23.82 1.49
C LYS A 98 -14.56 24.38 1.04
N ALA A 99 -14.90 25.58 1.47
CA ALA A 99 -16.10 26.29 1.04
C ALA A 99 -15.90 26.98 -0.33
N GLY A 100 -17.01 27.32 -1.01
CA GLY A 100 -17.03 28.12 -2.23
C GLY A 100 -17.38 27.32 -3.50
N ARG A 101 -17.44 28.04 -4.66
CA ARG A 101 -17.85 27.48 -5.96
C ARG A 101 -17.02 26.27 -6.40
N TYR A 102 -15.73 26.24 -6.04
CA TYR A 102 -14.79 25.14 -6.28
C TYR A 102 -14.43 24.42 -4.99
N GLY A 103 -15.34 24.48 -4.00
CA GLY A 103 -15.20 23.82 -2.73
C GLY A 103 -15.46 22.32 -2.84
N GLY A 104 -15.18 21.63 -1.76
CA GLY A 104 -15.41 20.19 -1.65
C GLY A 104 -14.82 19.64 -0.37
N THR A 105 -15.06 18.37 -0.17
CA THR A 105 -14.43 17.61 0.90
C THR A 105 -13.26 16.80 0.34
N TYR A 106 -12.15 16.96 0.99
CA TYR A 106 -10.91 16.28 0.67
C TYR A 106 -10.48 15.39 1.83
N ALA A 107 -9.96 14.23 1.54
CA ALA A 107 -9.44 13.30 2.54
C ALA A 107 -8.01 12.91 2.22
N TYR A 108 -7.20 12.66 3.26
CA TYR A 108 -5.92 12.00 3.10
C TYR A 108 -6.11 10.67 2.37
N LYS A 109 -5.11 10.26 1.59
CA LYS A 109 -5.23 9.09 0.69
C LYS A 109 -5.82 7.85 1.36
N ASP A 110 -5.37 7.50 2.57
CA ASP A 110 -5.84 6.29 3.28
C ASP A 110 -7.34 6.39 3.62
N ILE A 111 -7.78 7.57 4.04
CA ILE A 111 -9.18 7.87 4.35
C ILE A 111 -10.02 7.89 3.07
N ALA A 112 -9.47 8.40 1.96
CA ALA A 112 -10.16 8.38 0.68
C ALA A 112 -10.34 6.96 0.14
N PHE A 113 -9.38 6.06 0.38
CA PHE A 113 -9.53 4.63 0.05
C PHE A 113 -10.63 3.97 0.88
N GLU A 114 -10.70 4.23 2.19
CA GLU A 114 -11.79 3.74 3.04
C GLU A 114 -13.15 4.23 2.56
N PHE A 115 -13.26 5.52 2.24
CA PHE A 115 -14.46 6.10 1.65
C PHE A 115 -14.83 5.43 0.32
N GLY A 116 -13.85 5.21 -0.55
CA GLY A 116 -14.04 4.50 -1.83
C GLY A 116 -14.58 3.09 -1.64
N MET A 117 -14.06 2.35 -0.66
CA MET A 117 -14.57 1.02 -0.30
C MET A 117 -15.99 1.05 0.26
N TRP A 118 -16.36 2.11 0.95
CA TRP A 118 -17.71 2.29 1.47
C TRP A 118 -18.73 2.57 0.36
N ILE A 119 -18.40 3.44 -0.62
CA ILE A 119 -19.33 3.79 -1.70
C ILE A 119 -19.38 2.75 -2.83
N SER A 120 -18.35 1.91 -2.99
CA SER A 120 -18.24 0.95 -4.10
C SER A 120 -17.73 -0.41 -3.63
N PRO A 121 -18.63 -1.40 -3.50
CA PRO A 121 -18.25 -2.79 -3.26
C PRO A 121 -17.30 -3.34 -4.33
N GLU A 122 -17.46 -2.92 -5.59
CA GLU A 122 -16.60 -3.30 -6.71
C GLU A 122 -15.18 -2.80 -6.48
N PHE A 123 -15.02 -1.54 -6.04
CA PHE A 123 -13.72 -0.97 -5.70
C PHE A 123 -13.06 -1.70 -4.53
N LYS A 124 -13.85 -2.06 -3.52
CA LYS A 124 -13.38 -2.87 -2.39
C LYS A 124 -12.83 -4.22 -2.85
N ILE A 125 -13.56 -4.93 -3.71
CA ILE A 125 -13.12 -6.22 -4.27
C ILE A 125 -11.85 -6.03 -5.12
N TYR A 126 -11.80 -4.98 -5.93
CA TYR A 126 -10.61 -4.66 -6.72
C TYR A 126 -9.37 -4.45 -5.84
N LEU A 127 -9.47 -3.67 -4.77
CA LEU A 127 -8.37 -3.45 -3.83
C LEU A 127 -7.89 -4.75 -3.16
N ILE A 128 -8.82 -5.62 -2.76
CA ILE A 128 -8.48 -6.92 -2.17
C ILE A 128 -7.69 -7.77 -3.17
N LYS A 129 -8.17 -7.88 -4.41
CA LYS A 129 -7.49 -8.65 -5.46
C LYS A 129 -6.12 -8.07 -5.81
N GLU A 130 -5.99 -6.75 -5.84
CA GLU A 130 -4.73 -6.08 -6.12
C GLU A 130 -3.71 -6.30 -5.00
N PHE A 131 -4.16 -6.27 -3.74
CA PHE A 131 -3.33 -6.64 -2.60
C PHE A 131 -2.83 -8.09 -2.70
N GLU A 132 -3.72 -9.04 -3.01
CA GLU A 132 -3.35 -10.45 -3.20
C GLU A 132 -2.33 -10.63 -4.34
N ARG A 133 -2.52 -9.90 -5.45
CA ARG A 133 -1.60 -9.91 -6.59
C ARG A 133 -0.21 -9.42 -6.18
N LEU A 134 -0.14 -8.25 -5.53
CA LEU A 134 1.12 -7.65 -5.07
C LEU A 134 1.84 -8.55 -4.06
N LYS A 135 1.10 -9.14 -3.13
CA LYS A 135 1.65 -10.11 -2.17
C LYS A 135 2.23 -11.34 -2.85
N SER A 136 1.52 -11.88 -3.84
CA SER A 136 2.01 -13.02 -4.63
C SER A 136 3.29 -12.69 -5.40
N GLU A 137 3.37 -11.48 -5.98
CA GLU A 137 4.56 -11.02 -6.69
C GLU A 137 5.75 -10.81 -5.75
N GLU A 138 5.53 -10.20 -4.59
CA GLU A 138 6.54 -10.02 -3.55
C GLU A 138 7.13 -11.38 -3.11
N LEU A 139 6.28 -12.37 -2.84
CA LEU A 139 6.70 -13.71 -2.46
C LEU A 139 7.51 -14.42 -3.58
N LYS A 140 7.11 -14.23 -4.84
CA LYS A 140 7.86 -14.76 -5.98
C LYS A 140 9.24 -14.11 -6.10
N GLN A 141 9.33 -12.79 -5.94
CA GLN A 141 10.61 -12.06 -5.99
C GLN A 141 11.53 -12.50 -4.85
N LEU A 142 11.03 -12.62 -3.61
CA LEU A 142 11.80 -13.12 -2.48
C LEU A 142 12.32 -14.54 -2.73
N GLY A 143 11.47 -15.44 -3.24
CA GLY A 143 11.86 -16.80 -3.57
C GLY A 143 12.93 -16.87 -4.67
N TRP A 144 12.85 -16.00 -5.68
CA TRP A 144 13.83 -15.86 -6.74
C TRP A 144 15.18 -15.34 -6.24
N ASP A 145 15.16 -14.33 -5.39
CA ASP A 145 16.38 -13.74 -4.81
C ASP A 145 17.10 -14.71 -3.88
N ILE A 146 16.38 -15.49 -3.09
CA ILE A 146 16.95 -16.55 -2.25
C ILE A 146 17.62 -17.61 -3.13
N LYS A 147 16.94 -18.11 -4.15
CA LYS A 147 17.50 -19.11 -5.07
C LYS A 147 18.75 -18.60 -5.77
N ARG A 148 18.74 -17.35 -6.24
CA ARG A 148 19.89 -16.71 -6.89
C ARG A 148 21.07 -16.55 -5.95
N ASN A 149 20.83 -16.16 -4.71
CA ASN A 149 21.88 -16.01 -3.71
C ASN A 149 22.47 -17.37 -3.28
N LEU A 150 21.64 -18.40 -3.10
CA LEU A 150 22.11 -19.75 -2.83
C LEU A 150 22.95 -20.28 -3.99
N ALA A 151 22.54 -20.07 -5.24
CA ALA A 151 23.31 -20.47 -6.40
C ALA A 151 24.68 -19.78 -6.45
N LYS A 152 24.77 -18.48 -6.12
CA LYS A 152 26.04 -17.75 -6.04
C LYS A 152 26.94 -18.28 -4.93
N ILE A 153 26.39 -18.59 -3.77
CA ILE A 153 27.12 -19.15 -2.63
C ILE A 153 27.66 -20.53 -3.01
N ASN A 154 26.81 -21.40 -3.53
CA ASN A 154 27.25 -22.74 -3.97
C ASN A 154 28.32 -22.68 -5.05
N TYR A 155 28.16 -21.82 -6.05
CA TYR A 155 29.18 -21.60 -7.08
C TYR A 155 30.51 -21.20 -6.46
N ARG A 156 30.52 -20.28 -5.50
CA ARG A 156 31.73 -19.82 -4.81
C ARG A 156 32.39 -20.95 -4.02
N ILE A 157 31.61 -21.69 -3.22
CA ILE A 157 32.12 -22.83 -2.44
C ILE A 157 32.76 -23.85 -3.34
N HIS A 158 32.11 -24.21 -4.45
CA HIS A 158 32.66 -25.17 -5.39
C HIS A 158 33.93 -24.67 -6.08
N THR A 159 33.96 -23.40 -6.46
CA THR A 159 35.15 -22.79 -7.11
C THR A 159 36.34 -22.74 -6.15
N ASP A 160 36.11 -22.40 -4.90
CA ASP A 160 37.15 -22.36 -3.89
C ASP A 160 37.69 -23.77 -3.56
N ALA A 161 36.78 -24.77 -3.43
CA ALA A 161 37.14 -26.16 -3.22
C ALA A 161 37.98 -26.75 -4.39
N ILE A 162 37.60 -26.44 -5.62
CA ILE A 162 38.37 -26.83 -6.81
C ILE A 162 39.76 -26.19 -6.80
N LYS A 163 39.86 -24.91 -6.46
CA LYS A 163 41.09 -24.17 -6.39
C LYS A 163 42.04 -24.74 -5.35
N GLU A 164 41.53 -25.09 -4.18
CA GLU A 164 42.35 -25.56 -3.06
C GLU A 164 42.75 -27.02 -3.17
N ASN A 165 41.92 -27.88 -3.78
CA ASN A 165 42.10 -29.32 -3.73
C ASN A 165 42.43 -29.97 -5.08
N LEU A 166 42.09 -29.34 -6.21
CA LEU A 166 42.18 -29.95 -7.55
C LEU A 166 43.18 -29.23 -8.49
N ILE A 167 43.67 -28.05 -8.13
CA ILE A 167 44.60 -27.28 -8.96
C ILE A 167 45.99 -27.39 -8.39
N PRO A 168 46.94 -28.26 -8.93
CA PRO A 168 48.30 -28.21 -8.57
C PRO A 168 48.96 -26.87 -8.97
N PRO A 169 49.95 -26.38 -8.21
CA PRO A 169 50.59 -25.06 -8.46
C PRO A 169 51.32 -24.96 -9.79
N GLU A 170 51.53 -26.09 -10.49
CA GLU A 170 52.30 -26.19 -11.73
C GLU A 170 51.49 -26.09 -13.02
N LEU A 171 50.15 -25.98 -12.91
CA LEU A 171 49.25 -25.91 -14.08
C LEU A 171 49.26 -24.54 -14.76
N SER A 172 49.27 -24.55 -16.10
CA SER A 172 49.12 -23.33 -16.90
C SER A 172 47.69 -22.78 -16.79
N ALA A 173 47.49 -21.47 -17.04
CA ALA A 173 46.17 -20.79 -16.97
C ALA A 173 45.11 -21.48 -17.86
N ARG A 174 45.51 -22.07 -19.00
CA ARG A 174 44.61 -22.79 -19.89
C ARG A 174 44.12 -24.14 -19.31
N GLN A 175 45.01 -24.83 -18.62
CA GLN A 175 44.71 -26.09 -17.92
C GLN A 175 43.83 -25.86 -16.71
N ILE A 176 44.07 -24.80 -15.96
CA ILE A 176 43.23 -24.35 -14.84
C ILE A 176 41.81 -24.05 -15.32
N SER A 177 41.65 -23.35 -16.44
CA SER A 177 40.34 -23.04 -17.02
C SER A 177 39.56 -24.34 -17.45
N LEU A 178 40.29 -25.33 -17.94
CA LEU A 178 39.66 -26.64 -18.29
C LEU A 178 39.22 -27.43 -17.06
N VAL A 179 39.99 -27.42 -15.97
CA VAL A 179 39.60 -28.07 -14.70
C VAL A 179 38.34 -27.45 -14.15
N TYR A 180 38.22 -26.12 -14.14
CA TYR A 180 36.98 -25.47 -13.74
C TYR A 180 35.79 -25.82 -14.63
N ALA A 181 35.97 -25.81 -15.95
CA ALA A 181 34.90 -26.12 -16.90
C ALA A 181 34.39 -27.55 -16.71
N LEU A 182 35.28 -28.55 -16.60
CA LEU A 182 34.92 -29.96 -16.43
C LEU A 182 34.28 -30.22 -15.06
N SER A 183 34.76 -29.61 -14.00
CA SER A 183 34.21 -29.80 -12.66
C SER A 183 32.81 -29.16 -12.49
N LEU A 184 32.51 -28.05 -13.20
CA LEU A 184 31.20 -27.40 -13.18
C LEU A 184 30.15 -28.14 -14.00
N ILE A 185 30.53 -28.86 -15.07
CA ILE A 185 29.59 -29.65 -15.90
C ILE A 185 28.99 -30.80 -15.08
N HIS A 186 29.79 -31.49 -14.24
CA HIS A 186 29.29 -32.58 -13.41
C HIS A 186 28.35 -32.16 -12.29
N ILE A 187 28.36 -30.90 -11.88
CA ILE A 187 27.52 -30.39 -10.80
C ILE A 187 26.14 -29.95 -11.33
N SER A 188 26.02 -29.66 -12.62
CA SER A 188 24.78 -29.16 -13.23
C SER A 188 23.83 -30.27 -13.75
N GLU A 189 24.22 -31.54 -13.74
CA GLU A 189 23.28 -32.64 -14.07
C GLU A 189 22.37 -32.95 -12.87
N PRO A 190 21.05 -32.72 -13.01
CA PRO A 190 20.11 -33.16 -11.97
C PRO A 190 20.13 -34.69 -11.96
N THR A 191 20.54 -35.30 -10.84
CA THR A 191 20.34 -36.70 -10.56
C THR A 191 18.88 -37.04 -10.78
N ARG A 192 18.57 -37.78 -11.85
CA ARG A 192 17.23 -38.34 -12.08
C ARG A 192 16.91 -39.25 -10.90
N PRO A 193 15.77 -39.07 -10.21
CA PRO A 193 15.32 -40.09 -9.26
C PRO A 193 14.92 -41.32 -10.05
N TYR A 194 15.42 -42.45 -9.62
CA TYR A 194 14.98 -43.81 -10.06
C TYR A 194 13.54 -44.04 -9.62
#